data_49a65cd1c19295b334ef731ef9246a36
#
_entry.id   49a65cd1c19295b334ef731ef9246a36
#
_cell.length_a   1.000
_cell.length_b   1.000
_cell.length_c   1.000
_cell.angle_alpha   90.00
_cell.angle_beta   90.00
_cell.angle_gamma   90.00
#
_symmetry.space_group_name_H-M   'P 1'
#
loop_
_entity.id
_entity.type
_entity.pdbx_description
1 polymer ?
#
loop_
_entity_poly.entity_id
_entity_poly.type
_entity_poly.pdbx_seq_one_letter_code
_entity_poly.pdbx_strand_id
1 'polypeptide(L)'
;MKIIEKLSEMIDEELDDSKKYAKCAIKYADELPELAQTFAILSKEEMHHKDMLHAQVVKIIDAYRRENGEPPAAMLAVYEYLHNKAIDKANGIEMLQSRMKK
;
A
#
# COMPACT_ATOMS: atom_id res chain seq x y z
N MET A 1 -19.21 1.01 2.68
CA MET A 1 -19.26 -0.31 1.98
C MET A 1 -18.23 -1.24 2.59
N LYS A 2 -18.67 -2.42 2.94
CA LYS A 2 -17.78 -3.43 3.54
C LYS A 2 -16.62 -3.81 2.63
N ILE A 3 -16.84 -3.83 1.30
CA ILE A 3 -15.78 -4.17 0.35
C ILE A 3 -14.64 -3.15 0.39
N ILE A 4 -14.93 -1.87 0.57
CA ILE A 4 -13.90 -0.83 0.68
C ILE A 4 -13.07 -1.03 1.96
N GLU A 5 -13.72 -1.35 3.07
CA GLU A 5 -13.03 -1.65 4.33
C GLU A 5 -12.13 -2.88 4.17
N LYS A 6 -12.62 -3.93 3.50
CA LYS A 6 -11.84 -5.14 3.23
C LYS A 6 -10.63 -4.86 2.37
N LEU A 7 -10.81 -4.11 1.29
CA LEU A 7 -9.70 -3.74 0.40
C LEU A 7 -8.68 -2.85 1.12
N SER A 8 -9.14 -1.94 2.00
CA SER A 8 -8.25 -1.09 2.80
C SER A 8 -7.40 -1.92 3.76
N GLU A 9 -7.95 -2.97 4.37
CA GLU A 9 -7.18 -3.91 5.20
C GLU A 9 -6.14 -4.64 4.36
N MET A 10 -6.50 -5.10 3.17
CA MET A 10 -5.57 -5.79 2.27
C MET A 10 -4.45 -4.87 1.81
N ILE A 11 -4.75 -3.62 1.51
CA ILE A 11 -3.75 -2.59 1.16
C ILE A 11 -2.78 -2.41 2.33
N ASP A 12 -3.28 -2.32 3.55
CA ASP A 12 -2.46 -2.17 4.75
C ASP A 12 -1.52 -3.36 4.94
N GLU A 13 -1.99 -4.58 4.69
CA GLU A 13 -1.18 -5.81 4.75
C GLU A 13 -0.05 -5.77 3.72
N GLU A 14 -0.34 -5.35 2.48
CA GLU A 14 0.69 -5.21 1.44
C GLU A 14 1.74 -4.17 1.82
N LEU A 15 1.30 -3.06 2.40
CA LEU A 15 2.22 -2.02 2.88
C LEU A 15 3.11 -2.53 4.02
N ASP A 16 2.55 -3.27 4.98
CA ASP A 16 3.32 -3.87 6.07
C ASP A 16 4.37 -4.86 5.54
N ASP A 17 4.00 -5.69 4.57
CA ASP A 17 4.92 -6.64 3.95
C ASP A 17 6.03 -5.91 3.19
N SER A 18 5.68 -4.89 2.41
CA SER A 18 6.65 -4.07 1.69
C SER A 18 7.68 -3.45 2.63
N LYS A 19 7.21 -2.90 3.75
CA LYS A 19 8.07 -2.29 4.78
C LYS A 19 9.03 -3.32 5.38
N LYS A 20 8.52 -4.49 5.72
CA LYS A 20 9.33 -5.58 6.27
C LYS A 20 10.44 -5.99 5.31
N TYR A 21 10.12 -6.18 4.03
CA TYR A 21 11.10 -6.54 3.02
C TYR A 21 12.13 -5.43 2.80
N ALA A 22 11.72 -4.17 2.78
CA ALA A 22 12.65 -3.04 2.63
C ALA A 22 13.65 -3.00 3.79
N LYS A 23 13.18 -3.18 5.03
CA LYS A 23 14.06 -3.23 6.20
C LYS A 23 15.05 -4.37 6.12
N CYS A 24 14.61 -5.55 5.67
CA CYS A 24 15.48 -6.71 5.49
C CYS A 24 16.52 -6.46 4.39
N ALA A 25 16.11 -5.82 3.29
CA ALA A 25 17.03 -5.48 2.21
C ALA A 25 18.17 -4.56 2.69
N ILE A 26 17.84 -3.61 3.54
CA ILE A 26 18.83 -2.69 4.13
C ILE A 26 19.74 -3.44 5.10
N LYS A 27 19.15 -4.23 6.00
CA LYS A 27 19.86 -4.95 7.06
C LYS A 27 20.90 -5.93 6.52
N TYR A 28 20.58 -6.67 5.48
CA TYR A 28 21.41 -7.74 4.95
C TYR A 28 22.25 -7.35 3.73
N ALA A 29 22.25 -6.07 3.36
CA ALA A 29 22.92 -5.59 2.14
C ALA A 29 24.40 -5.97 2.07
N ASP A 30 25.11 -5.94 3.19
CA ASP A 30 26.55 -6.21 3.21
C ASP A 30 26.88 -7.69 3.41
N GLU A 31 26.21 -8.38 4.31
CA GLU A 31 26.48 -9.78 4.63
C GLU A 31 25.93 -10.76 3.60
N LEU A 32 24.73 -10.48 3.09
CA LEU A 32 24.01 -11.37 2.18
C LEU A 32 23.42 -10.56 1.02
N PRO A 33 24.27 -10.01 0.14
CA PRO A 33 23.82 -9.07 -0.90
C PRO A 33 22.79 -9.66 -1.86
N GLU A 34 22.88 -10.92 -2.22
CA GLU A 34 21.92 -11.57 -3.12
C GLU A 34 20.54 -11.70 -2.45
N LEU A 35 20.53 -12.12 -1.18
CA LEU A 35 19.28 -12.19 -0.40
C LEU A 35 18.67 -10.79 -0.22
N ALA A 36 19.51 -9.79 0.09
CA ALA A 36 19.06 -8.41 0.23
C ALA A 36 18.42 -7.91 -1.06
N GLN A 37 18.97 -8.25 -2.21
CA GLN A 37 18.40 -7.88 -3.51
C GLN A 37 17.04 -8.54 -3.73
N THR A 38 16.88 -9.79 -3.32
CA THR A 38 15.58 -10.48 -3.36
C THR A 38 14.56 -9.76 -2.51
N PHE A 39 14.94 -9.35 -1.29
CA PHE A 39 14.04 -8.56 -0.43
C PHE A 39 13.68 -7.22 -1.07
N ALA A 40 14.61 -6.56 -1.74
CA ALA A 40 14.34 -5.30 -2.44
C ALA A 40 13.30 -5.48 -3.54
N ILE A 41 13.40 -6.55 -4.31
CA ILE A 41 12.42 -6.89 -5.35
C ILE A 41 11.06 -7.18 -4.73
N LEU A 42 11.01 -7.99 -3.67
CA LEU A 42 9.77 -8.33 -2.98
C LEU A 42 9.08 -7.08 -2.42
N SER A 43 9.87 -6.15 -1.85
CA SER A 43 9.33 -4.90 -1.32
C SER A 43 8.59 -4.11 -2.41
N LYS A 44 9.20 -3.99 -3.60
CA LYS A 44 8.61 -3.25 -4.72
C LYS A 44 7.39 -3.98 -5.31
N GLU A 45 7.42 -5.30 -5.33
CA GLU A 45 6.27 -6.09 -5.79
C GLU A 45 5.06 -5.90 -4.88
N GLU A 46 5.26 -5.84 -3.55
CA GLU A 46 4.18 -5.57 -2.61
C GLU A 46 3.58 -4.18 -2.80
N MET A 47 4.41 -3.17 -3.12
CA MET A 47 3.91 -1.83 -3.46
C MET A 47 3.08 -1.85 -4.74
N HIS A 48 3.47 -2.67 -5.73
CA HIS A 48 2.68 -2.84 -6.94
C HIS A 48 1.33 -3.49 -6.64
N HIS A 49 1.29 -4.51 -5.78
CA HIS A 49 0.04 -5.15 -5.34
C HIS A 49 -0.88 -4.12 -4.68
N LYS A 50 -0.32 -3.27 -3.82
CA LYS A 50 -1.08 -2.18 -3.18
C LYS A 50 -1.70 -1.26 -4.22
N ASP A 51 -0.95 -0.90 -5.26
CA ASP A 51 -1.45 -0.03 -6.34
C ASP A 51 -2.60 -0.69 -7.10
N MET A 52 -2.51 -1.99 -7.36
CA MET A 52 -3.58 -2.75 -8.02
C MET A 52 -4.86 -2.75 -7.18
N LEU A 53 -4.75 -2.97 -5.88
CA LEU A 53 -5.90 -2.95 -4.97
C LEU A 53 -6.50 -1.54 -4.88
N HIS A 54 -5.67 -0.52 -4.78
CA HIS A 54 -6.12 0.87 -4.74
C HIS A 54 -6.90 1.26 -6.01
N ALA A 55 -6.44 0.83 -7.17
CA ALA A 55 -7.15 1.07 -8.43
C ALA A 55 -8.56 0.50 -8.41
N GLN A 56 -8.76 -0.66 -7.78
CA GLN A 56 -10.09 -1.26 -7.63
C GLN A 56 -10.97 -0.47 -6.64
N VAL A 57 -10.39 0.05 -5.56
CA VAL A 57 -11.11 0.94 -4.63
C VAL A 57 -11.68 2.15 -5.37
N VAL A 58 -10.85 2.80 -6.19
CA VAL A 58 -11.27 3.98 -6.99
C VAL A 58 -12.43 3.61 -7.91
N LYS A 59 -12.34 2.49 -8.62
CA LYS A 59 -13.40 2.03 -9.54
C LYS A 59 -14.72 1.75 -8.81
N ILE A 60 -14.65 1.14 -7.63
CA ILE A 60 -15.84 0.79 -6.85
C ILE A 60 -16.54 2.07 -6.36
N ILE A 61 -15.77 3.04 -5.86
CA ILE A 61 -16.31 4.32 -5.40
C ILE A 61 -16.93 5.09 -6.56
N ASP A 62 -16.27 5.14 -7.70
CA ASP A 62 -16.78 5.84 -8.89
C ASP A 62 -18.09 5.20 -9.39
N ALA A 63 -18.17 3.85 -9.38
CA ALA A 63 -19.39 3.14 -9.75
C ALA A 63 -20.53 3.47 -8.79
N TYR A 64 -20.24 3.51 -7.48
CA TYR A 64 -21.24 3.88 -6.48
C TYR A 64 -21.78 5.29 -6.74
N ARG A 65 -20.91 6.26 -7.03
CA ARG A 65 -21.31 7.65 -7.32
C ARG A 65 -22.21 7.75 -8.54
N ARG A 66 -21.90 6.98 -9.59
CA ARG A 66 -22.73 6.98 -10.81
C ARG A 66 -24.14 6.46 -10.56
N GLU A 67 -24.26 5.44 -9.70
CA GLU A 67 -25.55 4.78 -9.44
C GLU A 67 -26.36 5.43 -8.32
N ASN A 68 -25.72 5.98 -7.31
CA ASN A 68 -26.35 6.42 -6.06
C ASN A 68 -26.07 7.88 -5.70
N GLY A 69 -25.26 8.59 -6.47
CA GLY A 69 -24.78 9.94 -6.11
C GLY A 69 -23.67 9.88 -5.07
N GLU A 70 -23.37 11.01 -4.45
CA GLU A 70 -22.29 11.08 -3.48
C GLU A 70 -22.58 10.19 -2.25
N PRO A 71 -21.56 9.47 -1.75
CA PRO A 71 -21.72 8.72 -0.50
C PRO A 71 -22.05 9.64 0.68
N PRO A 72 -22.71 9.12 1.73
CA PRO A 72 -22.95 9.91 2.93
C PRO A 72 -21.68 10.50 3.52
N ALA A 73 -21.77 11.67 4.14
CA ALA A 73 -20.60 12.39 4.69
C ALA A 73 -19.77 11.54 5.65
N ALA A 74 -20.44 10.74 6.50
CA ALA A 74 -19.73 9.85 7.44
C ALA A 74 -18.91 8.78 6.71
N MET A 75 -19.42 8.25 5.61
CA MET A 75 -18.73 7.26 4.77
C MET A 75 -17.52 7.89 4.07
N LEU A 76 -17.68 9.09 3.52
CA LEU A 76 -16.57 9.83 2.89
C LEU A 76 -15.46 10.13 3.89
N ALA A 77 -15.80 10.49 5.13
CA ALA A 77 -14.81 10.75 6.17
C ALA A 77 -13.97 9.50 6.49
N VAL A 78 -14.60 8.32 6.54
CA VAL A 78 -13.88 7.06 6.74
C VAL A 78 -12.94 6.77 5.56
N TYR A 79 -13.42 6.94 4.33
CA TYR A 79 -12.60 6.69 3.13
C TYR A 79 -11.39 7.63 3.08
N GLU A 80 -11.59 8.91 3.38
CA GLU A 80 -10.52 9.89 3.42
C GLU A 80 -9.48 9.55 4.48
N TYR A 81 -9.91 9.15 5.66
CA TYR A 81 -9.02 8.71 6.74
C TYR A 81 -8.17 7.51 6.31
N LEU A 82 -8.80 6.48 5.77
CA LEU A 82 -8.11 5.26 5.31
C LEU A 82 -7.12 5.56 4.19
N HIS A 83 -7.52 6.43 3.26
CA HIS A 83 -6.68 6.82 2.13
C HIS A 83 -5.44 7.59 2.61
N ASN A 84 -5.62 8.59 3.47
CA ASN A 84 -4.51 9.40 4.01
C ASN A 84 -3.56 8.54 4.83
N LYS A 85 -4.08 7.62 5.63
CA LYS A 85 -3.27 6.69 6.40
C LYS A 85 -2.40 5.81 5.49
N ALA A 86 -2.96 5.33 4.39
CA ALA A 86 -2.24 4.51 3.41
C ALA A 86 -1.15 5.33 2.70
N ILE A 87 -1.44 6.59 2.33
CA ILE A 87 -0.46 7.49 1.69
C ILE A 87 0.72 7.73 2.62
N ASP A 88 0.46 8.07 3.88
CA ASP A 88 1.53 8.34 4.87
C ASP A 88 2.42 7.11 5.04
N LYS A 89 1.83 5.94 5.16
CA LYS A 89 2.56 4.69 5.29
C LYS A 89 3.39 4.38 4.04
N ALA A 90 2.80 4.56 2.85
CA ALA A 90 3.49 4.36 1.57
C ALA A 90 4.69 5.31 1.42
N ASN A 91 4.53 6.56 1.80
CA ASN A 91 5.63 7.54 1.74
C ASN A 91 6.81 7.11 2.63
N GLY A 92 6.53 6.62 3.83
CA GLY A 92 7.56 6.10 4.73
C GLY A 92 8.29 4.89 4.14
N ILE A 93 7.57 4.01 3.46
CA ILE A 93 8.14 2.83 2.80
C ILE A 93 9.01 3.25 1.61
N GLU A 94 8.57 4.21 0.80
CA GLU A 94 9.36 4.74 -0.32
C GLU A 94 10.68 5.34 0.17
N MET A 95 10.69 6.00 1.31
CA MET A 95 11.92 6.49 1.93
C MET A 95 12.86 5.35 2.31
N LEU A 96 12.33 4.25 2.86
CA LEU A 96 13.12 3.06 3.14
C LEU A 96 13.68 2.44 1.86
N GLN A 97 12.85 2.33 0.83
CA GLN A 97 13.28 1.77 -0.46
C GLN A 97 14.39 2.60 -1.10
N SER A 98 14.40 3.92 -0.88
CA SER A 98 15.47 4.78 -1.39
C SER A 98 16.84 4.48 -0.76
N ARG A 99 16.86 3.82 0.40
CA ARG A 99 18.08 3.41 1.10
C ARG A 99 18.57 2.02 0.72
N MET A 100 17.78 1.26 -0.03
CA MET A 100 18.19 -0.06 -0.49
C MET A 100 19.31 0.08 -1.52
N LYS A 101 20.27 -0.85 -1.49
CA LYS A 101 21.35 -0.89 -2.51
C LYS A 101 20.78 -1.32 -3.85
N LYS A 102 21.26 -0.68 -4.89
CA LYS A 102 20.88 -0.97 -6.27
C LYS A 102 21.71 -2.08 -6.86
#